data_f0be73ef8d999e97e06221bb425358d8
#
_entry.id   f0be73ef8d999e97e06221bb425358d8
#
_cell.length_a   1.000
_cell.length_b   1.000
_cell.length_c   1.000
_cell.angle_alpha   90.00
_cell.angle_beta   90.00
_cell.angle_gamma   90.00
#
_symmetry.space_group_name_H-M   'P 1'
#
loop_
_entity.id
_entity.type
_entity.pdbx_description
1 polymer ?
#
loop_
_entity_poly.entity_id
_entity_poly.type
_entity_poly.pdbx_seq_one_letter_code
_entity_poly.pdbx_strand_id
1 'polypeptide(L)'
;MLRTRLSVSVAARSQLTRSLTASRTAPLRRWPIQQSRLYSSNTRSHKATTTRENTFQKPYSDEEVTKTPVGSRARKIFEAPHPHATRLTVEGAIECPLESFQLLNSPLFNKGSAFTQEEREAFNLEALLPPQVNTLDEQLERSYKQLCYLKTPLAKNDFMTSLRVQNKVLYFALIRKHIKELVPIIYTPTEGDAIAAYSHRFRKPEGVFLDITEPDSIERRLATYGGDKDVDYIVVSDSEGILGIGDQGIGGVRIAISKLALMTLCGGIHPGRVLPVCLDVGTNNKKLARDELYMGNKFSRIRGKQYDDFLEKFIKAVKKVYPSAVLHFEDFGVKNARRLLEKYRYELPSFNDDIQGTGAVVMASLIAALKHTNRDLKDTRVLIYGAGSAGLGIADQIVNHMVTHGVDKGEARKKIFLMDRRGLILQSYEANSTPAQHVYAKSDAEWAGINTRSLHDVVENVKPTCLVGCSTQAGAFTQDVVEEMHKHNPRPIIFPLSNPTRLHEAVPADLMKWTNNNALVATGSPFPPVDGYRISENNNCYSFPGLGLGAVLSRATTITDKMISAA
;
A
#
# COMPACT_ATOMS: atom_id res chain seq x y z
N MET A 1 -24.94 25.07 -44.46
CA MET A 1 -23.99 25.52 -45.50
C MET A 1 -22.70 25.85 -44.79
N LEU A 2 -21.74 25.18 -44.97
CA LEU A 2 -20.49 24.96 -45.64
C LEU A 2 -19.71 23.83 -44.95
N ARG A 3 -19.61 22.71 -45.64
CA ARG A 3 -18.65 21.63 -45.35
C ARG A 3 -17.32 22.01 -46.01
N THR A 4 -16.24 22.06 -45.27
CA THR A 4 -14.90 22.05 -45.85
C THR A 4 -14.21 20.72 -45.48
N ARG A 5 -14.05 19.87 -46.47
CA ARG A 5 -13.22 18.64 -46.39
C ARG A 5 -11.77 19.04 -46.60
N LEU A 6 -10.89 18.69 -45.68
CA LEU A 6 -9.45 18.67 -45.92
C LEU A 6 -9.05 17.26 -46.37
N SER A 7 -8.70 17.14 -47.64
CA SER A 7 -8.05 15.95 -48.22
C SER A 7 -6.54 16.04 -47.96
N VAL A 8 -5.98 15.12 -47.16
CA VAL A 8 -4.52 14.96 -47.00
C VAL A 8 -4.06 13.92 -48.03
N SER A 9 -3.17 14.34 -48.92
CA SER A 9 -2.64 13.56 -50.03
C SER A 9 -1.76 12.37 -49.57
N VAL A 10 -1.88 11.29 -50.30
CA VAL A 10 -1.23 9.97 -50.06
C VAL A 10 0.31 9.99 -50.29
N ALA A 11 0.93 11.11 -50.59
CA ALA A 11 2.35 11.20 -50.90
C ALA A 11 3.33 11.19 -49.71
N ALA A 12 2.81 11.30 -48.44
CA ALA A 12 3.67 11.35 -47.26
C ALA A 12 4.00 9.99 -46.60
N ARG A 13 3.50 8.87 -47.17
CA ARG A 13 3.71 7.53 -46.57
C ARG A 13 4.97 6.78 -47.04
N SER A 14 5.69 7.26 -48.03
CA SER A 14 6.84 6.52 -48.59
C SER A 14 8.22 6.94 -48.05
N GLN A 15 8.33 7.96 -47.24
CA GLN A 15 9.62 8.39 -46.68
C GLN A 15 9.88 7.96 -45.23
N LEU A 16 8.87 7.44 -44.52
CA LEU A 16 9.01 7.02 -43.09
C LEU A 16 9.47 5.56 -42.93
N THR A 17 9.58 4.78 -44.02
CA THR A 17 9.94 3.35 -43.95
C THR A 17 11.40 3.03 -44.28
N ARG A 18 12.25 4.04 -44.50
CA ARG A 18 13.66 3.81 -44.85
C ARG A 18 14.69 4.22 -43.77
N SER A 19 14.30 4.66 -42.58
CA SER A 19 15.26 5.08 -41.52
C SER A 19 15.35 4.14 -40.34
N LEU A 20 14.74 2.95 -40.39
CA LEU A 20 14.71 2.01 -39.24
C LEU A 20 15.68 0.82 -39.33
N THR A 21 16.61 0.81 -40.29
CA THR A 21 17.61 -0.27 -40.42
C THR A 21 19.05 0.25 -40.38
N ALA A 22 19.42 0.92 -39.31
CA ALA A 22 20.81 1.07 -38.88
C ALA A 22 20.86 1.20 -37.38
N SER A 23 20.59 0.10 -36.66
CA SER A 23 20.94 0.03 -35.25
C SER A 23 22.47 -0.08 -35.14
N ARG A 24 23.13 1.07 -35.09
CA ARG A 24 24.45 1.11 -34.49
C ARG A 24 24.22 0.90 -32.98
N THR A 25 24.79 -0.18 -32.45
CA THR A 25 24.92 -0.41 -31.01
C THR A 25 25.65 0.78 -30.42
N ALA A 26 24.90 1.72 -29.83
CA ALA A 26 25.50 2.79 -29.08
C ALA A 26 26.20 2.20 -27.86
N PRO A 27 27.42 2.62 -27.52
CA PRO A 27 28.12 2.12 -26.34
C PRO A 27 27.31 2.46 -25.08
N LEU A 28 27.10 1.47 -24.21
CA LEU A 28 26.50 1.65 -22.89
C LEU A 28 27.26 2.73 -22.13
N ARG A 29 26.57 3.80 -21.77
CA ARG A 29 27.16 4.93 -21.03
C ARG A 29 26.88 4.77 -19.56
N ARG A 30 27.88 4.93 -18.72
CA ARG A 30 27.80 4.78 -17.25
C ARG A 30 27.49 6.12 -16.61
N TRP A 31 26.58 6.10 -15.67
CA TRP A 31 26.11 7.28 -14.96
C TRP A 31 26.58 7.29 -13.49
N PRO A 32 27.29 8.32 -13.03
CA PRO A 32 27.61 8.46 -11.61
C PRO A 32 26.33 8.87 -10.84
N ILE A 33 25.89 8.02 -9.91
CA ILE A 33 24.73 8.32 -9.09
C ILE A 33 25.16 9.12 -7.87
N GLN A 34 24.78 10.39 -7.83
CA GLN A 34 24.74 11.13 -6.56
C GLN A 34 23.57 10.67 -5.65
N GLN A 35 22.85 9.61 -6.02
CA GLN A 35 21.68 9.11 -5.27
C GLN A 35 22.04 8.43 -3.94
N SER A 36 23.28 7.95 -3.73
CA SER A 36 23.69 7.31 -2.48
C SER A 36 23.58 8.20 -1.23
N ARG A 37 23.46 9.51 -1.39
CA ARG A 37 23.26 10.44 -0.26
C ARG A 37 21.80 10.58 0.21
N LEU A 38 20.83 9.97 -0.46
CA LEU A 38 19.44 10.05 -0.02
C LEU A 38 19.13 9.25 1.25
N TYR A 39 20.02 8.35 1.67
CA TYR A 39 19.83 7.47 2.82
C TYR A 39 20.88 7.62 3.94
N SER A 40 21.85 8.55 3.84
CA SER A 40 22.74 8.78 4.96
C SER A 40 22.07 9.64 6.03
N SER A 41 21.67 9.00 7.12
CA SER A 41 21.25 9.67 8.34
C SER A 41 22.40 10.51 8.92
N ASN A 42 22.15 11.80 9.20
CA ASN A 42 23.00 12.61 10.06
C ASN A 42 22.98 12.02 11.49
N THR A 43 23.88 11.10 11.78
CA THR A 43 24.23 10.75 13.16
C THR A 43 25.50 11.50 13.53
N ARG A 44 25.38 12.48 14.43
CA ARG A 44 26.51 13.08 15.13
C ARG A 44 27.25 11.99 15.89
N SER A 45 28.56 11.90 15.64
CA SER A 45 29.47 10.97 16.26
C SER A 45 29.58 11.20 17.77
N HIS A 46 29.26 10.18 18.56
CA HIS A 46 29.94 9.97 19.84
C HIS A 46 30.98 8.88 19.64
N LYS A 47 32.23 9.26 19.89
CA LYS A 47 33.38 8.36 19.89
C LYS A 47 33.20 7.28 20.96
N ALA A 48 33.14 6.04 20.55
CA ALA A 48 33.45 4.90 21.37
C ALA A 48 34.39 4.00 20.57
N THR A 49 35.63 3.96 21.04
CA THR A 49 36.72 3.08 20.58
C THR A 49 36.38 1.64 20.96
N THR A 50 36.11 0.80 19.98
CA THR A 50 36.40 -0.64 20.04
C THR A 50 36.67 -1.14 18.62
N THR A 51 37.89 -1.51 18.39
CA THR A 51 38.41 -2.22 17.22
C THR A 51 37.74 -3.58 17.10
N ARG A 52 36.87 -3.74 16.07
CA ARG A 52 36.59 -5.02 15.43
C ARG A 52 36.81 -4.83 13.95
N GLU A 53 37.78 -5.53 13.40
CA GLU A 53 38.05 -5.62 11.97
C GLU A 53 36.83 -6.22 11.29
N ASN A 54 36.08 -5.37 10.58
CA ASN A 54 35.06 -5.82 9.62
C ASN A 54 35.77 -6.18 8.32
N THR A 55 36.00 -7.45 8.11
CA THR A 55 36.39 -7.99 6.79
C THR A 55 35.19 -7.89 5.84
N PHE A 56 34.95 -6.71 5.28
CA PHE A 56 34.14 -6.57 4.08
C PHE A 56 34.93 -7.16 2.91
N GLN A 57 34.44 -8.27 2.34
CA GLN A 57 34.95 -8.75 1.06
C GLN A 57 34.73 -7.64 0.01
N LYS A 58 35.77 -7.34 -0.75
CA LYS A 58 35.68 -6.39 -1.87
C LYS A 58 34.57 -6.81 -2.86
N PRO A 59 33.82 -5.85 -3.40
CA PRO A 59 32.90 -6.15 -4.50
C PRO A 59 33.66 -6.78 -5.66
N TYR A 60 33.03 -7.70 -6.37
CA TYR A 60 33.59 -8.39 -7.54
C TYR A 60 34.18 -7.38 -8.52
N SER A 61 35.34 -7.71 -9.10
CA SER A 61 35.95 -6.90 -10.16
C SER A 61 35.08 -6.91 -11.44
N ASP A 62 35.10 -5.78 -12.15
CA ASP A 62 34.30 -5.63 -13.39
C ASP A 62 34.57 -6.74 -14.44
N GLU A 63 35.77 -7.36 -14.42
CA GLU A 63 36.16 -8.45 -15.31
C GLU A 63 35.47 -9.79 -14.98
N GLU A 64 35.17 -10.08 -13.70
CA GLU A 64 34.44 -11.31 -13.32
C GLU A 64 32.95 -11.22 -13.66
N VAL A 65 32.42 -10.01 -13.65
CA VAL A 65 31.01 -9.73 -13.93
C VAL A 65 30.69 -9.88 -15.43
N THR A 66 31.62 -9.59 -16.33
CA THR A 66 31.40 -9.64 -17.78
C THR A 66 31.51 -11.03 -18.40
N LYS A 67 32.16 -11.99 -17.72
CA LYS A 67 32.40 -13.35 -18.22
C LYS A 67 31.31 -14.36 -17.84
N THR A 68 30.31 -13.97 -17.08
CA THR A 68 29.29 -14.90 -16.56
C THR A 68 27.98 -14.78 -17.34
N PRO A 69 27.36 -15.86 -17.84
CA PRO A 69 26.01 -15.81 -18.46
C PRO A 69 24.99 -15.19 -17.52
N VAL A 70 24.04 -14.42 -18.04
CA VAL A 70 23.08 -13.61 -17.27
C VAL A 70 22.34 -14.44 -16.18
N GLY A 71 22.02 -15.70 -16.47
CA GLY A 71 21.38 -16.61 -15.51
C GLY A 71 22.29 -17.03 -14.35
N SER A 72 23.60 -17.22 -14.58
CA SER A 72 24.56 -17.58 -13.53
C SER A 72 24.97 -16.37 -12.67
N ARG A 73 24.89 -15.17 -13.23
CA ARG A 73 25.10 -13.90 -12.50
C ARG A 73 24.00 -13.65 -11.47
N ALA A 74 22.74 -13.87 -11.84
CA ALA A 74 21.63 -13.81 -10.90
C ALA A 74 21.83 -14.81 -9.73
N ARG A 75 22.24 -16.05 -10.08
CA ARG A 75 22.47 -17.10 -9.09
C ARG A 75 23.59 -16.76 -8.10
N LYS A 76 24.73 -16.21 -8.57
CA LYS A 76 25.84 -15.78 -7.70
C LYS A 76 25.47 -14.62 -6.79
N ILE A 77 24.70 -13.63 -7.26
CA ILE A 77 24.17 -12.54 -6.43
C ILE A 77 23.28 -13.11 -5.33
N PHE A 78 22.54 -14.17 -5.64
CA PHE A 78 21.66 -14.84 -4.71
C PHE A 78 22.37 -15.76 -3.70
N GLU A 79 23.56 -16.23 -3.97
CA GLU A 79 24.38 -17.07 -3.11
C GLU A 79 25.37 -16.27 -2.23
N ALA A 80 25.48 -14.96 -2.44
CA ALA A 80 26.35 -14.09 -1.65
C ALA A 80 25.90 -13.99 -0.18
N PRO A 81 26.80 -13.85 0.81
CA PRO A 81 26.45 -13.77 2.24
C PRO A 81 25.46 -12.67 2.61
N HIS A 82 25.43 -11.59 1.84
CA HIS A 82 24.47 -10.48 1.95
C HIS A 82 23.94 -10.06 0.56
N PRO A 83 23.27 -10.97 -0.17
CA PRO A 83 22.83 -10.71 -1.54
C PRO A 83 21.77 -9.60 -1.65
N HIS A 84 21.16 -9.21 -0.52
CA HIS A 84 20.04 -8.29 -0.47
C HIS A 84 20.45 -6.82 -0.56
N ALA A 85 21.65 -6.45 -0.09
CA ALA A 85 22.15 -5.08 -0.20
C ALA A 85 22.22 -4.65 -1.67
N THR A 86 22.74 -5.52 -2.52
CA THR A 86 22.85 -5.27 -3.97
C THR A 86 21.50 -5.32 -4.69
N ARG A 87 20.48 -5.92 -4.09
CA ARG A 87 19.13 -6.01 -4.66
C ARG A 87 18.31 -4.72 -4.43
N LEU A 88 18.50 -4.06 -3.29
CA LEU A 88 17.73 -2.87 -2.89
C LEU A 88 18.48 -1.56 -3.10
N THR A 89 19.82 -1.60 -3.11
CA THR A 89 20.67 -0.44 -3.31
C THR A 89 21.48 -0.60 -4.58
N VAL A 90 21.52 0.46 -5.38
CA VAL A 90 22.44 0.55 -6.50
C VAL A 90 23.57 1.46 -6.02
N GLU A 91 24.72 0.87 -5.71
CA GLU A 91 25.94 1.60 -5.39
C GLU A 91 26.76 1.80 -6.67
N GLY A 92 27.22 3.02 -6.90
CA GLY A 92 28.00 3.38 -8.07
C GLY A 92 27.17 3.87 -9.26
N ALA A 93 27.67 3.67 -10.48
CA ALA A 93 27.03 4.13 -11.70
C ALA A 93 25.93 3.19 -12.16
N ILE A 94 24.76 3.74 -12.53
CA ILE A 94 23.70 2.99 -13.24
C ILE A 94 24.00 3.05 -14.74
N GLU A 95 23.99 1.89 -15.39
CA GLU A 95 24.04 1.83 -16.85
C GLU A 95 22.71 2.32 -17.43
N CYS A 96 22.73 3.41 -18.20
CA CYS A 96 21.58 3.96 -18.90
C CYS A 96 21.75 3.80 -20.41
N PRO A 97 20.89 2.98 -21.06
CA PRO A 97 20.94 2.79 -22.51
C PRO A 97 20.19 3.88 -23.28
N LEU A 98 19.58 4.86 -22.58
CA LEU A 98 18.73 5.89 -23.15
C LEU A 98 19.51 7.18 -23.36
N GLU A 99 19.13 7.93 -24.40
CA GLU A 99 19.65 9.26 -24.69
C GLU A 99 18.55 10.18 -25.20
N SER A 100 18.82 11.49 -25.27
CA SER A 100 17.94 12.50 -25.85
C SER A 100 16.53 12.48 -25.25
N PHE A 101 15.48 12.58 -26.05
CA PHE A 101 14.08 12.56 -25.60
C PHE A 101 13.69 11.27 -24.89
N GLN A 102 14.29 10.14 -25.23
CA GLN A 102 13.99 8.87 -24.54
C GLN A 102 14.41 8.93 -23.08
N LEU A 103 15.59 9.50 -22.80
CA LEU A 103 16.09 9.69 -21.43
C LEU A 103 15.21 10.66 -20.64
N LEU A 104 14.86 11.82 -21.21
CA LEU A 104 14.01 12.81 -20.56
C LEU A 104 12.59 12.30 -20.30
N ASN A 105 12.10 11.34 -21.10
CA ASN A 105 10.80 10.70 -20.89
C ASN A 105 10.84 9.46 -19.99
N SER A 106 12.01 9.07 -19.46
CA SER A 106 12.16 7.97 -18.53
C SER A 106 12.08 8.47 -17.07
N PRO A 107 10.99 8.23 -16.33
CA PRO A 107 10.83 8.77 -14.98
C PRO A 107 11.93 8.34 -14.01
N LEU A 108 12.55 7.18 -14.25
CA LEU A 108 13.57 6.61 -13.38
C LEU A 108 14.94 7.27 -13.59
N PHE A 109 15.27 7.64 -14.84
CA PHE A 109 16.58 8.16 -15.23
C PHE A 109 16.59 9.68 -15.45
N ASN A 110 15.43 10.32 -15.57
CA ASN A 110 15.30 11.74 -15.82
C ASN A 110 15.75 12.57 -14.59
N LYS A 111 16.86 13.30 -14.73
CA LYS A 111 17.36 14.26 -13.72
C LYS A 111 16.82 15.68 -13.94
N GLY A 112 16.02 15.90 -14.99
CA GLY A 112 15.55 17.24 -15.38
C GLY A 112 16.70 18.22 -15.60
N SER A 113 16.62 19.41 -15.00
CA SER A 113 17.68 20.44 -15.13
C SER A 113 18.96 20.14 -14.31
N ALA A 114 19.02 19.01 -13.58
CA ALA A 114 20.21 18.61 -12.82
C ALA A 114 21.19 17.72 -13.60
N PHE A 115 20.94 17.43 -14.87
CA PHE A 115 21.99 16.85 -15.71
C PHE A 115 23.17 17.82 -15.78
N THR A 116 24.38 17.34 -15.43
CA THR A 116 25.61 18.12 -15.54
C THR A 116 25.95 18.43 -17.00
N GLN A 117 26.87 19.34 -17.24
CA GLN A 117 27.27 19.68 -18.61
C GLN A 117 27.81 18.47 -19.34
N GLU A 118 28.68 17.68 -18.68
CA GLU A 118 29.26 16.46 -19.23
C GLU A 118 28.17 15.40 -19.55
N GLU A 119 27.16 15.27 -18.69
CA GLU A 119 26.03 14.37 -18.94
C GLU A 119 25.17 14.86 -20.10
N ARG A 120 24.98 16.19 -20.23
CA ARG A 120 24.21 16.76 -21.36
C ARG A 120 24.88 16.48 -22.68
N GLU A 121 26.19 16.65 -22.77
CA GLU A 121 26.98 16.29 -23.94
C GLU A 121 26.90 14.77 -24.20
N ALA A 122 27.15 13.96 -23.17
CA ALA A 122 27.22 12.50 -23.28
C ALA A 122 25.89 11.86 -23.70
N PHE A 123 24.76 12.46 -23.33
CA PHE A 123 23.40 11.92 -23.61
C PHE A 123 22.64 12.71 -24.68
N ASN A 124 23.28 13.60 -25.43
CA ASN A 124 22.66 14.43 -26.45
C ASN A 124 21.48 15.28 -25.92
N LEU A 125 21.66 15.96 -24.78
CA LEU A 125 20.65 16.76 -24.10
C LEU A 125 20.87 18.28 -24.24
N GLU A 126 21.99 18.74 -24.80
CA GLU A 126 22.41 20.16 -24.80
C GLU A 126 21.35 21.09 -25.41
N ALA A 127 20.74 20.69 -26.53
CA ALA A 127 19.69 21.46 -27.18
C ALA A 127 18.30 21.28 -26.54
N LEU A 128 18.13 20.35 -25.59
CA LEU A 128 16.85 19.95 -25.03
C LEU A 128 16.60 20.53 -23.63
N LEU A 129 17.66 20.98 -22.96
CA LEU A 129 17.60 21.54 -21.62
C LEU A 129 18.02 23.03 -21.63
N PRO A 130 17.38 23.88 -20.80
CA PRO A 130 17.87 25.24 -20.60
C PRO A 130 19.32 25.25 -20.11
N PRO A 131 20.13 26.27 -20.43
CA PRO A 131 21.57 26.28 -20.16
C PRO A 131 21.95 26.09 -18.68
N GLN A 132 21.13 26.62 -17.76
CA GLN A 132 21.42 26.54 -16.34
C GLN A 132 21.34 25.09 -15.82
N VAL A 133 22.39 24.62 -15.16
CA VAL A 133 22.39 23.37 -14.41
C VAL A 133 21.90 23.65 -12.99
N ASN A 134 20.80 23.03 -12.60
CA ASN A 134 20.25 23.17 -11.27
C ASN A 134 20.63 22.01 -10.36
N THR A 135 20.71 22.27 -9.07
CA THR A 135 20.79 21.23 -8.04
C THR A 135 19.44 20.54 -7.83
N LEU A 136 19.45 19.39 -7.17
CA LEU A 136 18.21 18.74 -6.74
C LEU A 136 17.40 19.64 -5.79
N ASP A 137 18.07 20.37 -4.88
CA ASP A 137 17.40 21.26 -3.92
C ASP A 137 16.70 22.43 -4.61
N GLU A 138 17.30 23.01 -5.65
CA GLU A 138 16.66 24.07 -6.44
C GLU A 138 15.42 23.53 -7.20
N GLN A 139 15.47 22.30 -7.72
CA GLN A 139 14.33 21.67 -8.34
C GLN A 139 13.23 21.35 -7.32
N LEU A 140 13.59 20.91 -6.11
CA LEU A 140 12.67 20.67 -4.99
C LEU A 140 11.95 21.95 -4.60
N GLU A 141 12.67 23.07 -4.45
CA GLU A 141 12.07 24.34 -4.10
C GLU A 141 11.11 24.85 -5.19
N ARG A 142 11.49 24.72 -6.46
CA ARG A 142 10.61 25.07 -7.59
C ARG A 142 9.34 24.25 -7.59
N SER A 143 9.47 22.93 -7.42
CA SER A 143 8.33 22.01 -7.38
C SER A 143 7.41 22.26 -6.20
N TYR A 144 7.98 22.56 -5.02
CA TYR A 144 7.21 22.89 -3.83
C TYR A 144 6.45 24.21 -3.99
N LYS A 145 7.09 25.24 -4.53
CA LYS A 145 6.40 26.51 -4.86
C LYS A 145 5.21 26.28 -5.80
N GLN A 146 5.38 25.49 -6.86
CA GLN A 146 4.29 25.13 -7.77
C GLN A 146 3.15 24.41 -7.05
N LEU A 147 3.49 23.46 -6.16
CA LEU A 147 2.51 22.73 -5.34
C LEU A 147 1.72 23.67 -4.43
N CYS A 148 2.37 24.67 -3.82
CA CYS A 148 1.73 25.63 -2.92
C CYS A 148 0.71 26.55 -3.59
N TYR A 149 0.80 26.77 -4.90
CA TYR A 149 -0.24 27.51 -5.66
C TYR A 149 -1.54 26.72 -5.81
N LEU A 150 -1.52 25.40 -5.62
CA LEU A 150 -2.70 24.56 -5.76
C LEU A 150 -3.52 24.56 -4.47
N LYS A 151 -4.81 24.88 -4.60
CA LYS A 151 -5.69 25.17 -3.46
C LYS A 151 -6.35 23.92 -2.87
N THR A 152 -6.50 22.84 -3.65
CA THR A 152 -7.22 21.65 -3.19
C THR A 152 -6.29 20.46 -3.05
N PRO A 153 -6.52 19.56 -2.07
CA PRO A 153 -5.75 18.32 -1.92
C PRO A 153 -5.72 17.49 -3.20
N LEU A 154 -6.85 17.40 -3.91
CA LEU A 154 -6.95 16.65 -5.15
C LEU A 154 -6.13 17.26 -6.29
N ALA A 155 -6.05 18.60 -6.40
CA ALA A 155 -5.17 19.26 -7.36
C ALA A 155 -3.69 19.04 -7.02
N LYS A 156 -3.33 19.06 -5.73
CA LYS A 156 -1.99 18.71 -5.26
C LYS A 156 -1.65 17.24 -5.58
N ASN A 157 -2.60 16.32 -5.42
CA ASN A 157 -2.44 14.91 -5.79
C ASN A 157 -2.18 14.74 -7.30
N ASP A 158 -2.88 15.48 -8.17
CA ASP A 158 -2.62 15.47 -9.62
C ASP A 158 -1.23 15.96 -9.97
N PHE A 159 -0.79 17.03 -9.32
CA PHE A 159 0.57 17.54 -9.49
C PHE A 159 1.60 16.47 -9.10
N MET A 160 1.43 15.85 -7.94
CA MET A 160 2.32 14.80 -7.47
C MET A 160 2.30 13.58 -8.40
N THR A 161 1.14 13.19 -8.91
CA THR A 161 1.01 12.11 -9.91
C THR A 161 1.76 12.47 -11.20
N SER A 162 1.61 13.70 -11.68
CA SER A 162 2.33 14.18 -12.87
C SER A 162 3.85 14.19 -12.65
N LEU A 163 4.30 14.62 -11.47
CA LEU A 163 5.71 14.63 -11.11
C LEU A 163 6.29 13.20 -11.05
N ARG A 164 5.54 12.24 -10.48
CA ARG A 164 5.97 10.83 -10.38
C ARG A 164 6.22 10.20 -11.75
N VAL A 165 5.35 10.47 -12.72
CA VAL A 165 5.48 9.90 -14.07
C VAL A 165 6.47 10.65 -14.97
N GLN A 166 7.00 11.78 -14.51
CA GLN A 166 8.05 12.56 -15.18
C GLN A 166 9.43 12.37 -14.57
N ASN A 167 9.52 12.40 -13.23
CA ASN A 167 10.78 12.31 -12.49
C ASN A 167 10.54 11.69 -11.11
N LYS A 168 10.78 10.38 -10.99
CA LYS A 168 10.58 9.64 -9.73
C LYS A 168 11.51 10.11 -8.62
N VAL A 169 12.74 10.50 -8.94
CA VAL A 169 13.70 10.97 -7.94
C VAL A 169 13.21 12.26 -7.29
N LEU A 170 12.81 13.23 -8.11
CA LEU A 170 12.29 14.51 -7.63
C LEU A 170 10.97 14.31 -6.83
N TYR A 171 10.09 13.41 -7.29
CA TYR A 171 8.86 13.04 -6.59
C TYR A 171 9.14 12.53 -5.17
N PHE A 172 9.99 11.52 -5.02
CA PHE A 172 10.30 10.94 -3.72
C PHE A 172 11.09 11.89 -2.82
N ALA A 173 12.00 12.67 -3.39
CA ALA A 173 12.76 13.67 -2.65
C ALA A 173 11.85 14.79 -2.11
N LEU A 174 10.86 15.23 -2.91
CA LEU A 174 9.87 16.24 -2.48
C LEU A 174 9.03 15.72 -1.31
N ILE A 175 8.51 14.50 -1.40
CA ILE A 175 7.72 13.91 -0.31
C ILE A 175 8.58 13.76 0.95
N ARG A 176 9.80 13.25 0.83
CA ARG A 176 10.72 13.10 1.97
C ARG A 176 10.97 14.43 2.69
N LYS A 177 11.15 15.52 1.94
CA LYS A 177 11.37 16.87 2.49
C LYS A 177 10.13 17.42 3.21
N HIS A 178 8.92 17.09 2.73
CA HIS A 178 7.63 17.58 3.21
C HIS A 178 6.69 16.43 3.61
N ILE A 179 7.21 15.40 4.29
CA ILE A 179 6.52 14.12 4.48
C ILE A 179 5.17 14.27 5.20
N LYS A 180 5.10 15.09 6.24
CA LYS A 180 3.85 15.30 7.01
C LYS A 180 2.74 15.96 6.20
N GLU A 181 3.09 16.82 5.26
CA GLU A 181 2.14 17.49 4.37
C GLU A 181 1.74 16.62 3.20
N LEU A 182 2.71 15.89 2.60
CA LEU A 182 2.50 15.24 1.32
C LEU A 182 1.99 13.79 1.42
N VAL A 183 2.24 13.07 2.52
CA VAL A 183 1.68 11.73 2.69
C VAL A 183 0.16 11.76 2.65
N PRO A 184 -0.57 12.65 3.35
CA PRO A 184 -2.03 12.74 3.22
C PRO A 184 -2.53 13.14 1.81
N ILE A 185 -1.66 13.68 0.98
CA ILE A 185 -1.98 14.03 -0.41
C ILE A 185 -1.84 12.84 -1.35
N ILE A 186 -0.78 12.05 -1.18
CA ILE A 186 -0.48 10.89 -2.05
C ILE A 186 -1.09 9.57 -1.55
N TYR A 187 -1.68 9.60 -0.36
CA TYR A 187 -2.32 8.48 0.31
C TYR A 187 -3.63 8.95 0.97
N THR A 188 -4.10 8.25 2.02
CA THR A 188 -5.32 8.65 2.73
C THR A 188 -5.15 10.00 3.46
N PRO A 189 -6.16 10.90 3.43
CA PRO A 189 -7.51 10.72 2.89
C PRO A 189 -7.68 11.06 1.40
N THR A 190 -6.78 11.84 0.79
CA THR A 190 -6.94 12.40 -0.57
C THR A 190 -7.01 11.32 -1.65
N GLU A 191 -6.30 10.21 -1.47
CA GLU A 191 -6.25 9.15 -2.48
C GLU A 191 -7.62 8.51 -2.73
N GLY A 192 -8.52 8.47 -1.73
CA GLY A 192 -9.89 7.99 -1.93
C GLY A 192 -10.65 8.78 -3.01
N ASP A 193 -10.53 10.11 -3.01
CA ASP A 193 -11.15 10.97 -4.01
C ASP A 193 -10.45 10.84 -5.39
N ALA A 194 -9.13 10.66 -5.38
CA ALA A 194 -8.36 10.44 -6.59
C ALA A 194 -8.69 9.11 -7.27
N ILE A 195 -8.92 8.04 -6.49
CA ILE A 195 -9.39 6.73 -6.98
C ILE A 195 -10.77 6.85 -7.60
N ALA A 196 -11.72 7.47 -6.90
CA ALA A 196 -13.09 7.66 -7.38
C ALA A 196 -13.16 8.46 -8.70
N ALA A 197 -12.20 9.35 -8.93
CA ALA A 197 -12.11 10.19 -10.12
C ALA A 197 -11.13 9.65 -11.19
N TYR A 198 -10.61 8.43 -11.05
CA TYR A 198 -9.51 7.91 -11.86
C TYR A 198 -9.70 8.08 -13.35
N SER A 199 -10.81 7.59 -13.92
CA SER A 199 -11.04 7.62 -15.37
C SER A 199 -11.15 9.04 -15.93
N HIS A 200 -11.71 9.97 -15.17
CA HIS A 200 -11.81 11.39 -15.54
C HIS A 200 -10.47 12.16 -15.43
N ARG A 201 -9.54 11.64 -14.64
CA ARG A 201 -8.24 12.27 -14.36
C ARG A 201 -7.07 11.54 -15.03
N PHE A 202 -7.35 10.49 -15.76
CA PHE A 202 -6.34 9.67 -16.42
C PHE A 202 -5.50 10.47 -17.42
N ARG A 203 -4.18 10.33 -17.34
CA ARG A 203 -3.23 10.96 -18.26
C ARG A 203 -2.18 9.98 -18.78
N LYS A 204 -1.67 9.12 -17.91
CA LYS A 204 -0.64 8.14 -18.23
C LYS A 204 -0.88 6.87 -17.42
N PRO A 205 -0.81 5.67 -18.03
CA PRO A 205 -0.96 4.42 -17.28
C PRO A 205 0.26 4.17 -16.38
N GLU A 206 -0.02 3.60 -15.21
CA GLU A 206 0.99 3.06 -14.31
C GLU A 206 0.51 1.67 -13.85
N GLY A 207 1.39 0.66 -13.93
CA GLY A 207 1.08 -0.71 -13.53
C GLY A 207 0.58 -1.62 -14.65
N VAL A 208 0.17 -2.82 -14.25
CA VAL A 208 -0.36 -3.86 -15.13
C VAL A 208 -1.87 -3.99 -14.93
N PHE A 209 -2.60 -4.01 -16.03
CA PHE A 209 -4.03 -4.24 -16.04
C PHE A 209 -4.30 -5.62 -16.64
N LEU A 210 -4.88 -6.51 -15.83
CA LEU A 210 -5.21 -7.88 -16.22
C LEU A 210 -6.72 -8.01 -16.35
N ASP A 211 -7.16 -8.35 -17.54
CA ASP A 211 -8.56 -8.47 -17.92
C ASP A 211 -9.03 -9.93 -17.78
N ILE A 212 -10.10 -10.15 -17.00
CA ILE A 212 -10.68 -11.48 -16.81
C ILE A 212 -11.21 -12.11 -18.11
N THR A 213 -11.47 -11.30 -19.13
CA THR A 213 -11.89 -11.80 -20.46
C THR A 213 -10.73 -12.39 -21.27
N GLU A 214 -9.47 -12.08 -20.88
CA GLU A 214 -8.26 -12.54 -21.55
C GLU A 214 -7.29 -13.28 -20.60
N PRO A 215 -7.73 -14.32 -19.88
CA PRO A 215 -6.95 -14.95 -18.83
C PRO A 215 -5.66 -15.63 -19.32
N ASP A 216 -5.60 -16.02 -20.60
CA ASP A 216 -4.42 -16.66 -21.19
C ASP A 216 -3.29 -15.66 -21.53
N SER A 217 -3.59 -14.36 -21.48
CA SER A 217 -2.61 -13.29 -21.72
C SER A 217 -1.83 -12.87 -20.46
N ILE A 218 -2.19 -13.33 -19.26
CA ILE A 218 -1.66 -12.88 -17.98
C ILE A 218 -0.14 -13.00 -17.92
N GLU A 219 0.41 -14.17 -18.19
CA GLU A 219 1.86 -14.41 -18.12
C GLU A 219 2.62 -13.46 -19.05
N ARG A 220 2.18 -13.34 -20.29
CA ARG A 220 2.78 -12.43 -21.27
C ARG A 220 2.69 -10.96 -20.83
N ARG A 221 1.55 -10.54 -20.26
CA ARG A 221 1.35 -9.16 -19.78
C ARG A 221 2.26 -8.86 -18.58
N LEU A 222 2.38 -9.78 -17.63
CA LEU A 222 3.33 -9.61 -16.52
C LEU A 222 4.77 -9.51 -17.03
N ALA A 223 5.19 -10.39 -17.94
CA ALA A 223 6.53 -10.41 -18.48
C ALA A 223 6.93 -9.13 -19.24
N THR A 224 5.98 -8.24 -19.60
CA THR A 224 6.31 -6.94 -20.20
C THR A 224 7.05 -6.00 -19.25
N TYR A 225 6.97 -6.25 -17.94
CA TYR A 225 7.69 -5.48 -16.90
C TYR A 225 9.06 -6.08 -16.53
N GLY A 226 9.49 -7.11 -17.24
CA GLY A 226 10.74 -7.80 -16.98
C GLY A 226 10.55 -9.14 -16.30
N GLY A 227 11.62 -9.68 -15.73
CA GLY A 227 11.62 -10.96 -15.01
C GLY A 227 11.85 -10.81 -13.51
N ASP A 228 12.19 -11.92 -12.84
CA ASP A 228 12.38 -11.98 -11.39
C ASP A 228 13.39 -10.96 -10.83
N LYS A 229 14.44 -10.65 -11.58
CA LYS A 229 15.44 -9.64 -11.18
C LYS A 229 14.92 -8.20 -11.23
N ASP A 230 13.78 -7.95 -11.87
CA ASP A 230 13.28 -6.60 -12.13
C ASP A 230 12.16 -6.20 -11.17
N VAL A 231 11.54 -7.16 -10.46
CA VAL A 231 10.44 -6.91 -9.52
C VAL A 231 10.69 -7.62 -8.19
N ASP A 232 10.72 -6.86 -7.10
CA ASP A 232 10.84 -7.39 -5.72
C ASP A 232 9.50 -7.43 -4.98
N TYR A 233 8.57 -6.53 -5.35
CA TYR A 233 7.34 -6.35 -4.60
C TYR A 233 6.16 -6.01 -5.50
N ILE A 234 5.07 -6.74 -5.34
CA ILE A 234 3.84 -6.59 -6.12
C ILE A 234 2.70 -6.23 -5.17
N VAL A 235 1.95 -5.18 -5.47
CA VAL A 235 0.64 -4.92 -4.84
C VAL A 235 -0.45 -5.19 -5.86
N VAL A 236 -1.38 -6.06 -5.51
CA VAL A 236 -2.48 -6.46 -6.38
C VAL A 236 -3.83 -6.16 -5.74
N SER A 237 -4.78 -5.67 -6.55
CA SER A 237 -6.16 -5.45 -6.12
C SER A 237 -7.15 -5.90 -7.20
N ASP A 238 -8.31 -6.46 -6.79
CA ASP A 238 -9.48 -6.61 -7.66
C ASP A 238 -10.43 -5.41 -7.56
N SER A 239 -10.07 -4.43 -6.72
CA SER A 239 -10.75 -3.14 -6.56
C SER A 239 -12.20 -3.21 -6.07
N GLU A 240 -12.61 -4.32 -5.45
CA GLU A 240 -13.97 -4.48 -4.94
C GLU A 240 -14.19 -3.77 -3.60
N GLY A 241 -13.16 -3.74 -2.75
CA GLY A 241 -13.24 -3.26 -1.37
C GLY A 241 -12.37 -2.04 -1.08
N ILE A 242 -12.26 -1.10 -2.01
CA ILE A 242 -11.35 0.05 -1.91
C ILE A 242 -11.67 0.88 -0.66
N LEU A 243 -10.75 0.89 0.31
CA LEU A 243 -10.92 1.60 1.57
C LEU A 243 -12.35 1.38 2.14
N GLY A 244 -13.02 2.46 2.59
CA GLY A 244 -14.44 2.45 2.94
C GLY A 244 -15.36 2.90 1.81
N ILE A 245 -14.88 3.12 0.58
CA ILE A 245 -15.66 3.64 -0.55
C ILE A 245 -16.16 2.54 -1.51
N GLY A 246 -15.79 1.29 -1.27
CA GLY A 246 -16.29 0.11 -1.98
C GLY A 246 -15.73 -0.05 -3.38
N ASP A 247 -16.53 -0.66 -4.26
CA ASP A 247 -16.13 -1.00 -5.64
C ASP A 247 -15.78 0.24 -6.48
N GLN A 248 -14.53 0.34 -6.87
CA GLN A 248 -13.99 1.42 -7.70
C GLN A 248 -13.50 0.92 -9.08
N GLY A 249 -13.69 -0.35 -9.39
CA GLY A 249 -13.30 -0.93 -10.67
C GLY A 249 -11.85 -0.63 -11.01
N ILE A 250 -11.57 -0.27 -12.26
CA ILE A 250 -10.20 -0.02 -12.75
C ILE A 250 -9.45 1.07 -11.96
N GLY A 251 -10.18 2.01 -11.32
CA GLY A 251 -9.59 3.09 -10.53
C GLY A 251 -8.82 2.60 -9.30
N GLY A 252 -9.12 1.39 -8.81
CA GLY A 252 -8.41 0.79 -7.67
C GLY A 252 -6.93 0.52 -7.91
N VAL A 253 -6.42 0.57 -9.15
CA VAL A 253 -4.97 0.53 -9.41
C VAL A 253 -4.22 1.60 -8.62
N ARG A 254 -4.86 2.73 -8.33
CA ARG A 254 -4.23 3.84 -7.59
C ARG A 254 -3.88 3.47 -6.16
N ILE A 255 -4.69 2.65 -5.47
CA ILE A 255 -4.33 2.20 -4.12
C ILE A 255 -3.03 1.38 -4.15
N ALA A 256 -2.88 0.48 -5.12
CA ALA A 256 -1.65 -0.28 -5.31
C ALA A 256 -0.43 0.64 -5.55
N ILE A 257 -0.60 1.67 -6.39
CA ILE A 257 0.45 2.67 -6.67
C ILE A 257 0.83 3.43 -5.39
N SER A 258 -0.14 3.86 -4.60
CA SER A 258 0.09 4.61 -3.36
C SER A 258 0.77 3.75 -2.29
N LYS A 259 0.35 2.50 -2.13
CA LYS A 259 1.02 1.52 -1.25
C LYS A 259 2.48 1.31 -1.65
N LEU A 260 2.76 1.16 -2.94
CA LEU A 260 4.12 1.01 -3.45
C LEU A 260 4.97 2.28 -3.29
N ALA A 261 4.36 3.46 -3.35
CA ALA A 261 5.07 4.70 -3.00
C ALA A 261 5.52 4.70 -1.54
N LEU A 262 4.67 4.23 -0.62
CA LEU A 262 5.03 4.07 0.80
C LEU A 262 6.07 2.95 1.02
N MET A 263 6.02 1.87 0.24
CA MET A 263 7.08 0.84 0.24
C MET A 263 8.45 1.43 -0.10
N THR A 264 8.50 2.36 -1.03
CA THR A 264 9.74 3.08 -1.38
C THR A 264 10.15 4.08 -0.29
N LEU A 265 9.21 4.92 0.17
CA LEU A 265 9.48 6.00 1.14
C LEU A 265 9.87 5.47 2.53
N CYS A 266 9.16 4.47 3.01
CA CYS A 266 9.27 3.97 4.39
C CYS A 266 10.01 2.63 4.47
N GLY A 267 9.85 1.76 3.47
CA GLY A 267 10.50 0.46 3.40
C GLY A 267 11.81 0.45 2.61
N GLY A 268 12.13 1.50 1.85
CA GLY A 268 13.38 1.58 1.09
C GLY A 268 13.45 0.68 -0.15
N ILE A 269 12.34 0.07 -0.58
CA ILE A 269 12.31 -0.73 -1.80
C ILE A 269 12.47 0.19 -3.02
N HIS A 270 13.37 -0.19 -3.93
CA HIS A 270 13.68 0.64 -5.09
C HIS A 270 12.45 0.88 -5.98
N PRO A 271 12.14 2.13 -6.38
CA PRO A 271 10.90 2.48 -7.09
C PRO A 271 10.79 1.90 -8.52
N GLY A 272 11.87 1.38 -9.06
CA GLY A 272 11.89 0.64 -10.33
C GLY A 272 11.64 -0.86 -10.16
N ARG A 273 11.54 -1.37 -8.93
CA ARG A 273 11.41 -2.80 -8.62
C ARG A 273 10.09 -3.14 -7.95
N VAL A 274 9.10 -2.27 -8.09
CA VAL A 274 7.74 -2.43 -7.55
C VAL A 274 6.74 -2.46 -8.69
N LEU A 275 5.70 -3.29 -8.56
CA LEU A 275 4.71 -3.50 -9.61
C LEU A 275 3.28 -3.40 -9.06
N PRO A 276 2.52 -2.35 -9.42
CA PRO A 276 1.09 -2.29 -9.16
C PRO A 276 0.33 -3.13 -10.18
N VAL A 277 -0.60 -3.97 -9.71
CA VAL A 277 -1.43 -4.83 -10.55
C VAL A 277 -2.89 -4.61 -10.24
N CYS A 278 -3.69 -4.37 -11.26
CA CYS A 278 -5.15 -4.31 -11.19
C CYS A 278 -5.75 -5.51 -11.92
N LEU A 279 -6.61 -6.26 -11.22
CA LEU A 279 -7.39 -7.36 -11.78
C LEU A 279 -8.77 -6.82 -12.17
N ASP A 280 -8.97 -6.51 -13.45
CA ASP A 280 -10.27 -6.03 -13.93
C ASP A 280 -11.22 -7.22 -14.16
N VAL A 281 -12.08 -7.43 -13.19
CA VAL A 281 -13.10 -8.48 -13.19
C VAL A 281 -14.52 -7.92 -13.38
N GLY A 282 -14.64 -6.69 -13.88
CA GLY A 282 -15.87 -5.91 -13.98
C GLY A 282 -16.16 -5.09 -12.72
N THR A 283 -17.31 -4.42 -12.70
CA THR A 283 -17.72 -3.57 -11.58
C THR A 283 -19.21 -3.68 -11.27
N ASN A 284 -19.56 -3.69 -9.98
CA ASN A 284 -20.95 -3.57 -9.52
C ASN A 284 -21.33 -2.12 -9.17
N ASN A 285 -20.38 -1.18 -9.32
CA ASN A 285 -20.64 0.24 -9.14
C ASN A 285 -21.41 0.81 -10.33
N LYS A 286 -22.71 1.00 -10.14
CA LYS A 286 -23.63 1.48 -11.19
C LYS A 286 -23.25 2.86 -11.75
N LYS A 287 -22.59 3.71 -10.97
CA LYS A 287 -22.11 5.02 -11.45
C LYS A 287 -20.99 4.83 -12.47
N LEU A 288 -20.01 3.99 -12.15
CA LEU A 288 -18.90 3.68 -13.07
C LEU A 288 -19.39 2.95 -14.33
N ALA A 289 -20.26 1.94 -14.18
CA ALA A 289 -20.78 1.19 -15.32
C ALA A 289 -21.56 2.07 -16.33
N ARG A 290 -22.18 3.16 -15.86
CA ARG A 290 -22.94 4.11 -16.70
C ARG A 290 -22.08 5.29 -17.20
N ASP A 291 -20.90 5.47 -16.67
CA ASP A 291 -20.00 6.55 -17.06
C ASP A 291 -19.36 6.23 -18.42
N GLU A 292 -19.53 7.12 -19.39
CA GLU A 292 -18.96 6.97 -20.73
C GLU A 292 -17.44 6.99 -20.72
N LEU A 293 -16.84 7.75 -19.80
CA LEU A 293 -15.39 7.90 -19.64
C LEU A 293 -14.75 6.77 -18.80
N TYR A 294 -15.56 5.87 -18.22
CA TYR A 294 -15.01 4.76 -17.43
C TYR A 294 -14.14 3.84 -18.31
N MET A 295 -12.93 3.58 -17.84
CA MET A 295 -11.87 2.90 -18.60
C MET A 295 -11.75 1.40 -18.32
N GLY A 296 -12.52 0.85 -17.37
CA GLY A 296 -12.55 -0.58 -17.07
C GLY A 296 -13.73 -1.30 -17.70
N ASN A 297 -13.83 -2.60 -17.43
CA ASN A 297 -14.94 -3.44 -17.88
C ASN A 297 -16.26 -3.02 -17.24
N LYS A 298 -17.29 -2.74 -18.05
CA LYS A 298 -18.59 -2.22 -17.59
C LYS A 298 -19.59 -3.31 -17.20
N PHE A 299 -19.28 -4.58 -17.41
CA PHE A 299 -20.12 -5.68 -16.97
C PHE A 299 -20.06 -5.88 -15.46
N SER A 300 -21.10 -6.54 -14.90
CA SER A 300 -21.13 -6.90 -13.47
C SER A 300 -19.95 -7.79 -13.10
N ARG A 301 -19.39 -7.60 -11.89
CA ARG A 301 -18.26 -8.39 -11.39
C ARG A 301 -18.48 -9.88 -11.58
N ILE A 302 -17.56 -10.50 -12.27
CA ILE A 302 -17.50 -11.95 -12.43
C ILE A 302 -17.09 -12.58 -11.09
N ARG A 303 -17.76 -13.68 -10.73
CA ARG A 303 -17.60 -14.39 -9.47
C ARG A 303 -17.56 -15.90 -9.68
N GLY A 304 -17.36 -16.64 -8.60
CA GLY A 304 -17.36 -18.10 -8.61
C GLY A 304 -16.20 -18.68 -9.41
N LYS A 305 -16.45 -19.82 -10.09
CA LYS A 305 -15.38 -20.59 -10.74
C LYS A 305 -14.55 -19.78 -11.73
N GLN A 306 -15.16 -18.93 -12.55
CA GLN A 306 -14.45 -18.14 -13.55
C GLN A 306 -13.48 -17.15 -12.88
N TYR A 307 -13.90 -16.50 -11.79
CA TYR A 307 -13.02 -15.64 -10.98
C TYR A 307 -11.88 -16.46 -10.35
N ASP A 308 -12.19 -17.63 -9.80
CA ASP A 308 -11.20 -18.49 -9.16
C ASP A 308 -10.15 -19.02 -10.15
N ASP A 309 -10.58 -19.42 -11.33
CA ASP A 309 -9.69 -19.87 -12.42
C ASP A 309 -8.77 -18.71 -12.89
N PHE A 310 -9.30 -17.49 -12.97
CA PHE A 310 -8.53 -16.29 -13.31
C PHE A 310 -7.45 -15.98 -12.25
N LEU A 311 -7.83 -16.00 -10.97
CA LEU A 311 -6.89 -15.81 -9.87
C LEU A 311 -5.82 -16.91 -9.83
N GLU A 312 -6.20 -18.17 -10.06
CA GLU A 312 -5.27 -19.29 -10.13
C GLU A 312 -4.22 -19.10 -11.24
N LYS A 313 -4.66 -18.66 -12.43
CA LYS A 313 -3.75 -18.32 -13.55
C LYS A 313 -2.84 -17.15 -13.18
N PHE A 314 -3.37 -16.11 -12.51
CA PHE A 314 -2.56 -14.98 -12.04
C PHE A 314 -1.47 -15.44 -11.07
N ILE A 315 -1.81 -16.22 -10.04
CA ILE A 315 -0.84 -16.72 -9.06
C ILE A 315 0.23 -17.61 -9.71
N LYS A 316 -0.17 -18.51 -10.63
CA LYS A 316 0.78 -19.33 -11.40
C LYS A 316 1.73 -18.48 -12.24
N ALA A 317 1.21 -17.45 -12.90
CA ALA A 317 2.01 -16.54 -13.68
C ALA A 317 2.99 -15.72 -12.81
N VAL A 318 2.56 -15.22 -11.65
CA VAL A 318 3.45 -14.54 -10.70
C VAL A 318 4.56 -15.47 -10.23
N LYS A 319 4.24 -16.69 -9.81
CA LYS A 319 5.24 -17.71 -9.40
C LYS A 319 6.24 -18.04 -10.50
N LYS A 320 5.81 -17.99 -11.76
CA LYS A 320 6.67 -18.27 -12.91
C LYS A 320 7.54 -17.09 -13.32
N VAL A 321 6.97 -15.89 -13.40
CA VAL A 321 7.65 -14.68 -13.90
C VAL A 321 8.48 -14.00 -12.80
N TYR A 322 7.96 -14.00 -11.56
CA TYR A 322 8.56 -13.31 -10.42
C TYR A 322 8.63 -14.21 -9.16
N PRO A 323 9.33 -15.36 -9.22
CA PRO A 323 9.34 -16.36 -8.14
C PRO A 323 9.84 -15.84 -6.79
N SER A 324 10.61 -14.74 -6.78
CA SER A 324 11.16 -14.15 -5.56
C SER A 324 10.39 -12.92 -5.06
N ALA A 325 9.40 -12.44 -5.82
CA ALA A 325 8.67 -11.23 -5.44
C ALA A 325 7.68 -11.50 -4.30
N VAL A 326 7.56 -10.54 -3.39
CA VAL A 326 6.51 -10.53 -2.38
C VAL A 326 5.19 -10.06 -3.00
N LEU A 327 4.12 -10.83 -2.77
CA LEU A 327 2.77 -10.49 -3.26
C LEU A 327 1.91 -9.96 -2.10
N HIS A 328 1.51 -8.71 -2.21
CA HIS A 328 0.66 -8.00 -1.27
C HIS A 328 -0.76 -7.87 -1.86
N PHE A 329 -1.73 -8.53 -1.24
CA PHE A 329 -3.15 -8.40 -1.57
C PHE A 329 -3.73 -7.17 -0.88
N GLU A 330 -4.43 -6.31 -1.65
CA GLU A 330 -4.98 -5.04 -1.18
C GLU A 330 -6.40 -4.83 -1.68
N ASP A 331 -7.31 -4.44 -0.78
CA ASP A 331 -8.67 -3.99 -1.11
C ASP A 331 -9.53 -5.00 -1.92
N PHE A 332 -9.33 -6.29 -1.67
CA PHE A 332 -10.19 -7.34 -2.20
C PHE A 332 -11.55 -7.35 -1.49
N GLY A 333 -12.59 -7.74 -2.23
CA GLY A 333 -13.92 -7.92 -1.62
C GLY A 333 -13.89 -8.88 -0.41
N VAL A 334 -14.66 -8.56 0.64
CA VAL A 334 -14.67 -9.28 1.93
C VAL A 334 -14.80 -10.80 1.77
N LYS A 335 -15.62 -11.27 0.83
CA LYS A 335 -15.82 -12.70 0.56
C LYS A 335 -14.57 -13.37 -0.03
N ASN A 336 -13.72 -12.62 -0.72
CA ASN A 336 -12.53 -13.11 -1.41
C ASN A 336 -11.25 -12.94 -0.58
N ALA A 337 -11.09 -11.80 0.13
CA ALA A 337 -9.87 -11.43 0.81
C ALA A 337 -9.31 -12.55 1.69
N ARG A 338 -10.11 -13.04 2.65
CA ARG A 338 -9.67 -14.12 3.57
C ARG A 338 -9.46 -15.44 2.85
N ARG A 339 -10.37 -15.83 1.97
CA ARG A 339 -10.31 -17.10 1.21
C ARG A 339 -9.04 -17.18 0.36
N LEU A 340 -8.67 -16.07 -0.30
CA LEU A 340 -7.46 -15.99 -1.10
C LEU A 340 -6.21 -16.02 -0.22
N LEU A 341 -6.21 -15.29 0.90
CA LEU A 341 -5.13 -15.34 1.87
C LEU A 341 -4.90 -16.78 2.37
N GLU A 342 -5.94 -17.46 2.84
CA GLU A 342 -5.85 -18.83 3.35
C GLU A 342 -5.36 -19.82 2.28
N LYS A 343 -5.81 -19.64 1.03
CA LYS A 343 -5.41 -20.50 -0.09
C LYS A 343 -3.95 -20.32 -0.47
N TYR A 344 -3.46 -19.08 -0.55
CA TYR A 344 -2.18 -18.80 -1.20
C TYR A 344 -1.02 -18.46 -0.26
N ARG A 345 -1.27 -18.17 1.03
CA ARG A 345 -0.23 -17.70 1.98
C ARG A 345 0.96 -18.67 2.16
N TYR A 346 0.79 -19.95 1.83
CA TYR A 346 1.85 -20.96 1.91
C TYR A 346 2.40 -21.36 0.53
N GLU A 347 1.84 -20.83 -0.55
CA GLU A 347 2.28 -21.15 -1.91
C GLU A 347 3.34 -20.19 -2.45
N LEU A 348 3.36 -18.95 -1.94
CA LEU A 348 4.29 -17.88 -2.30
C LEU A 348 4.39 -16.88 -1.15
N PRO A 349 5.47 -16.04 -1.10
CA PRO A 349 5.59 -15.02 -0.07
C PRO A 349 4.49 -13.97 -0.24
N SER A 350 3.35 -14.16 0.45
CA SER A 350 2.19 -13.29 0.30
C SER A 350 1.51 -12.99 1.63
N PHE A 351 0.84 -11.85 1.69
CA PHE A 351 -0.03 -11.45 2.79
C PHE A 351 -1.16 -10.56 2.28
N ASN A 352 -2.17 -10.38 3.11
CA ASN A 352 -3.25 -9.42 2.88
C ASN A 352 -3.16 -8.29 3.91
N ASP A 353 -2.96 -7.07 3.46
CA ASP A 353 -2.74 -5.92 4.35
C ASP A 353 -4.00 -5.52 5.10
N ASP A 354 -5.19 -5.63 4.46
CA ASP A 354 -6.47 -5.30 5.11
C ASP A 354 -6.79 -6.21 6.29
N ILE A 355 -6.29 -7.45 6.25
CA ILE A 355 -6.48 -8.45 7.31
C ILE A 355 -5.31 -8.44 8.28
N GLN A 356 -4.10 -8.71 7.78
CA GLN A 356 -2.91 -8.96 8.61
C GLN A 356 -2.20 -7.66 8.99
N GLY A 357 -2.05 -6.69 8.07
CA GLY A 357 -1.46 -5.39 8.37
C GLY A 357 -2.33 -4.57 9.32
N THR A 358 -3.64 -4.56 9.10
CA THR A 358 -4.59 -3.91 10.01
C THR A 358 -4.57 -4.57 11.39
N GLY A 359 -4.55 -5.90 11.44
CA GLY A 359 -4.41 -6.63 12.70
C GLY A 359 -3.14 -6.25 13.46
N ALA A 360 -2.00 -6.18 12.76
CA ALA A 360 -0.69 -5.86 13.35
C ALA A 360 -0.66 -4.45 13.96
N VAL A 361 -1.07 -3.43 13.20
CA VAL A 361 -1.01 -2.03 13.68
C VAL A 361 -1.99 -1.77 14.83
N VAL A 362 -3.20 -2.36 14.78
CA VAL A 362 -4.17 -2.23 15.87
C VAL A 362 -3.68 -2.94 17.13
N MET A 363 -3.06 -4.11 16.98
CA MET A 363 -2.47 -4.83 18.11
C MET A 363 -1.34 -4.03 18.77
N ALA A 364 -0.46 -3.43 17.98
CA ALA A 364 0.61 -2.57 18.49
C ALA A 364 0.04 -1.37 19.28
N SER A 365 -0.99 -0.72 18.76
CA SER A 365 -1.68 0.40 19.44
C SER A 365 -2.39 -0.06 20.72
N LEU A 366 -3.01 -1.24 20.70
CA LEU A 366 -3.65 -1.82 21.89
C LEU A 366 -2.62 -2.13 22.98
N ILE A 367 -1.47 -2.76 22.62
CA ILE A 367 -0.37 -3.02 23.57
C ILE A 367 0.10 -1.71 24.21
N ALA A 368 0.32 -0.67 23.40
CA ALA A 368 0.75 0.64 23.89
C ALA A 368 -0.29 1.26 24.87
N ALA A 369 -1.58 1.20 24.51
CA ALA A 369 -2.66 1.72 25.35
C ALA A 369 -2.81 0.93 26.66
N LEU A 370 -2.71 -0.39 26.62
CA LEU A 370 -2.74 -1.25 27.81
C LEU A 370 -1.56 -0.98 28.75
N LYS A 371 -0.35 -0.86 28.19
CA LYS A 371 0.85 -0.47 28.95
C LYS A 371 0.67 0.90 29.62
N HIS A 372 0.12 1.87 28.91
CA HIS A 372 -0.13 3.21 29.44
C HIS A 372 -1.21 3.23 30.54
N THR A 373 -2.17 2.31 30.51
CA THR A 373 -3.22 2.16 31.53
C THR A 373 -2.89 1.13 32.61
N ASN A 374 -1.71 0.53 32.56
CA ASN A 374 -1.26 -0.55 33.45
C ASN A 374 -2.26 -1.72 33.53
N ARG A 375 -2.77 -2.14 32.36
CA ARG A 375 -3.72 -3.26 32.21
C ARG A 375 -3.08 -4.42 31.48
N ASP A 376 -3.51 -5.64 31.84
CA ASP A 376 -3.10 -6.85 31.15
C ASP A 376 -4.04 -7.15 29.98
N LEU A 377 -3.47 -7.63 28.88
CA LEU A 377 -4.24 -8.05 27.71
C LEU A 377 -5.20 -9.20 28.04
N LYS A 378 -4.80 -10.11 28.94
CA LYS A 378 -5.66 -11.24 29.37
C LYS A 378 -6.97 -10.78 30.03
N ASP A 379 -7.02 -9.56 30.60
CA ASP A 379 -8.21 -9.00 31.26
C ASP A 379 -9.01 -8.07 30.36
N THR A 380 -8.53 -7.87 29.12
CA THR A 380 -9.13 -6.96 28.14
C THR A 380 -10.31 -7.61 27.42
N ARG A 381 -11.44 -6.91 27.37
CA ARG A 381 -12.58 -7.22 26.52
C ARG A 381 -12.62 -6.25 25.34
N VAL A 382 -12.63 -6.79 24.13
CA VAL A 382 -12.58 -5.99 22.91
C VAL A 382 -13.89 -6.14 22.15
N LEU A 383 -14.56 -5.01 21.91
CA LEU A 383 -15.74 -4.92 21.04
C LEU A 383 -15.31 -4.30 19.71
N ILE A 384 -15.54 -5.03 18.62
CA ILE A 384 -15.20 -4.61 17.25
C ILE A 384 -16.49 -4.37 16.49
N TYR A 385 -16.73 -3.12 16.13
CA TYR A 385 -17.87 -2.68 15.34
C TYR A 385 -17.48 -2.64 13.85
N GLY A 386 -17.84 -3.70 13.12
CA GLY A 386 -17.46 -3.97 11.74
C GLY A 386 -16.77 -5.32 11.59
N ALA A 387 -17.54 -6.41 11.41
CA ALA A 387 -17.03 -7.78 11.28
C ALA A 387 -16.64 -8.14 9.83
N GLY A 388 -16.00 -7.20 9.12
CA GLY A 388 -15.40 -7.39 7.78
C GLY A 388 -13.97 -7.92 7.83
N SER A 389 -13.22 -7.77 6.72
CA SER A 389 -11.82 -8.22 6.61
C SER A 389 -10.93 -7.64 7.72
N ALA A 390 -11.00 -6.31 7.93
CA ALA A 390 -10.24 -5.61 8.95
C ALA A 390 -10.62 -6.08 10.37
N GLY A 391 -11.92 -6.07 10.71
CA GLY A 391 -12.37 -6.46 12.05
C GLY A 391 -12.02 -7.91 12.41
N LEU A 392 -12.13 -8.82 11.46
CA LEU A 392 -11.71 -10.21 11.65
C LEU A 392 -10.18 -10.34 11.76
N GLY A 393 -9.42 -9.57 10.98
CA GLY A 393 -7.97 -9.54 11.07
C GLY A 393 -7.48 -9.04 12.44
N ILE A 394 -8.13 -7.99 12.98
CA ILE A 394 -7.88 -7.46 14.32
C ILE A 394 -8.19 -8.52 15.38
N ALA A 395 -9.37 -9.16 15.29
CA ALA A 395 -9.79 -10.20 16.22
C ALA A 395 -8.79 -11.36 16.26
N ASP A 396 -8.40 -11.86 15.08
CA ASP A 396 -7.45 -12.96 14.94
C ASP A 396 -6.07 -12.59 15.53
N GLN A 397 -5.58 -11.37 15.25
CA GLN A 397 -4.27 -10.93 15.74
C GLN A 397 -4.26 -10.77 17.26
N ILE A 398 -5.33 -10.24 17.86
CA ILE A 398 -5.46 -10.12 19.32
C ILE A 398 -5.52 -11.51 19.95
N VAL A 399 -6.32 -12.44 19.41
CA VAL A 399 -6.39 -13.82 19.89
C VAL A 399 -5.04 -14.52 19.78
N ASN A 400 -4.35 -14.40 18.64
CA ASN A 400 -3.03 -15.00 18.45
C ASN A 400 -2.02 -14.44 19.46
N HIS A 401 -2.05 -13.14 19.73
CA HIS A 401 -1.18 -12.54 20.72
C HIS A 401 -1.49 -13.03 22.15
N MET A 402 -2.77 -13.12 22.53
CA MET A 402 -3.17 -13.72 23.80
C MET A 402 -2.67 -15.16 23.95
N VAL A 403 -2.80 -15.96 22.89
CA VAL A 403 -2.35 -17.37 22.88
C VAL A 403 -0.82 -17.48 23.04
N THR A 404 -0.05 -16.62 22.36
CA THR A 404 1.40 -16.59 22.52
C THR A 404 1.86 -16.20 23.93
N HIS A 405 0.97 -15.55 24.71
CA HIS A 405 1.18 -15.21 26.12
C HIS A 405 0.48 -16.17 27.11
N GLY A 406 0.13 -17.38 26.63
CA GLY A 406 -0.32 -18.47 27.49
C GLY A 406 -1.83 -18.49 27.79
N VAL A 407 -2.64 -17.67 27.11
CA VAL A 407 -4.10 -17.74 27.23
C VAL A 407 -4.64 -18.85 26.32
N ASP A 408 -5.57 -19.69 26.82
CA ASP A 408 -6.25 -20.67 25.99
C ASP A 408 -6.98 -19.99 24.82
N LYS A 409 -6.96 -20.61 23.66
CA LYS A 409 -7.55 -20.03 22.43
C LYS A 409 -9.06 -19.81 22.54
N GLY A 410 -9.77 -20.73 23.20
CA GLY A 410 -11.20 -20.60 23.44
C GLY A 410 -11.50 -19.43 24.39
N GLU A 411 -10.74 -19.33 25.48
CA GLU A 411 -10.87 -18.23 26.44
C GLU A 411 -10.51 -16.86 25.80
N ALA A 412 -9.47 -16.83 24.96
CA ALA A 412 -9.13 -15.62 24.21
C ALA A 412 -10.28 -15.17 23.29
N ARG A 413 -10.91 -16.11 22.56
CA ARG A 413 -12.06 -15.81 21.68
C ARG A 413 -13.29 -15.32 22.44
N LYS A 414 -13.54 -15.80 23.66
CA LYS A 414 -14.66 -15.31 24.50
C LYS A 414 -14.53 -13.82 24.82
N LYS A 415 -13.32 -13.28 24.86
CA LYS A 415 -13.04 -11.85 25.15
C LYS A 415 -13.23 -10.91 23.97
N ILE A 416 -13.41 -11.45 22.76
CA ILE A 416 -13.63 -10.69 21.52
C ILE A 416 -15.11 -10.73 21.15
N PHE A 417 -15.69 -9.55 20.93
CA PHE A 417 -17.10 -9.38 20.52
C PHE A 417 -17.11 -8.69 19.16
N LEU A 418 -17.81 -9.28 18.20
CA LEU A 418 -17.91 -8.75 16.83
C LEU A 418 -19.34 -8.33 16.53
N MET A 419 -19.50 -7.13 16.01
CA MET A 419 -20.78 -6.64 15.49
C MET A 419 -20.70 -6.38 13.99
N ASP A 420 -21.75 -6.73 13.27
CA ASP A 420 -21.98 -6.30 11.90
C ASP A 420 -23.35 -5.58 11.77
N ARG A 421 -23.78 -5.30 10.53
CA ARG A 421 -25.07 -4.64 10.28
C ARG A 421 -26.31 -5.38 10.85
N ARG A 422 -26.16 -6.63 11.24
CA ARG A 422 -27.23 -7.46 11.86
C ARG A 422 -27.21 -7.34 13.39
N GLY A 423 -26.14 -6.81 13.95
CA GLY A 423 -25.86 -6.73 15.38
C GLY A 423 -24.69 -7.59 15.82
N LEU A 424 -24.65 -7.95 17.08
CA LEU A 424 -23.65 -8.86 17.65
C LEU A 424 -23.74 -10.22 16.96
N ILE A 425 -22.60 -10.78 16.58
CA ILE A 425 -22.54 -12.11 15.93
C ILE A 425 -22.93 -13.18 16.95
N LEU A 426 -24.05 -13.85 16.72
CA LEU A 426 -24.61 -14.91 17.53
C LEU A 426 -24.53 -16.27 16.81
N GLN A 427 -24.63 -17.36 17.57
CA GLN A 427 -24.61 -18.73 17.03
C GLN A 427 -25.76 -18.97 16.04
N SER A 428 -26.94 -18.43 16.31
CA SER A 428 -28.10 -18.49 15.40
C SER A 428 -27.87 -17.86 14.02
N TYR A 429 -26.79 -17.07 13.84
CA TYR A 429 -26.48 -16.44 12.54
C TYR A 429 -25.64 -17.32 11.60
N GLU A 430 -25.39 -18.60 11.96
CA GLU A 430 -24.50 -19.52 11.23
C GLU A 430 -24.76 -19.53 9.71
N ALA A 431 -26.01 -19.68 9.29
CA ALA A 431 -26.39 -19.71 7.87
C ALA A 431 -26.06 -18.40 7.10
N ASN A 432 -25.87 -17.29 7.81
CA ASN A 432 -25.66 -15.95 7.25
C ASN A 432 -24.29 -15.34 7.61
N SER A 433 -23.44 -16.07 8.36
CA SER A 433 -22.09 -15.65 8.74
C SER A 433 -21.05 -16.44 7.95
N THR A 434 -19.87 -15.85 7.78
CA THR A 434 -18.72 -16.60 7.26
C THR A 434 -18.15 -17.52 8.35
N PRO A 435 -17.49 -18.65 8.00
CA PRO A 435 -16.81 -19.48 9.00
C PRO A 435 -15.89 -18.69 9.94
N ALA A 436 -15.19 -17.66 9.40
CA ALA A 436 -14.32 -16.80 10.17
C ALA A 436 -15.06 -15.91 11.18
N GLN A 437 -16.27 -15.47 10.88
CA GLN A 437 -17.12 -14.74 11.82
C GLN A 437 -17.67 -15.69 12.89
N HIS A 438 -18.09 -16.88 12.47
CA HIS A 438 -18.76 -17.85 13.35
C HIS A 438 -17.88 -18.30 14.53
N VAL A 439 -16.55 -18.36 14.38
CA VAL A 439 -15.66 -18.72 15.48
C VAL A 439 -15.66 -17.73 16.66
N TYR A 440 -16.24 -16.53 16.46
CA TYR A 440 -16.42 -15.50 17.48
C TYR A 440 -17.88 -15.35 17.94
N ALA A 441 -18.80 -16.17 17.40
CA ALA A 441 -20.22 -16.10 17.72
C ALA A 441 -20.47 -16.33 19.22
N LYS A 442 -21.34 -15.52 19.79
CA LYS A 442 -21.76 -15.64 21.18
C LYS A 442 -23.01 -16.50 21.30
N SER A 443 -23.21 -17.12 22.48
CA SER A 443 -24.38 -17.95 22.76
C SER A 443 -25.67 -17.12 22.75
N ASP A 444 -26.67 -17.56 22.02
CA ASP A 444 -27.99 -16.90 22.00
C ASP A 444 -28.64 -16.84 23.39
N ALA A 445 -28.40 -17.86 24.22
CA ALA A 445 -28.93 -17.92 25.57
C ALA A 445 -28.34 -16.83 26.51
N GLU A 446 -27.06 -16.51 26.34
CA GLU A 446 -26.39 -15.44 27.13
C GLU A 446 -26.89 -14.05 26.76
N TRP A 447 -27.47 -13.89 25.55
CA TRP A 447 -27.94 -12.61 25.00
C TRP A 447 -29.45 -12.51 24.88
N ALA A 448 -30.17 -13.46 25.48
CA ALA A 448 -31.62 -13.46 25.48
C ALA A 448 -32.19 -12.20 26.17
N GLY A 449 -33.12 -11.51 25.50
CA GLY A 449 -33.70 -10.26 26.01
C GLY A 449 -32.90 -8.99 25.81
N ILE A 450 -31.67 -9.07 25.29
CA ILE A 450 -30.81 -7.92 25.00
C ILE A 450 -30.95 -7.56 23.51
N ASN A 451 -31.09 -6.27 23.21
CA ASN A 451 -31.11 -5.80 21.82
C ASN A 451 -29.71 -5.82 21.20
N THR A 452 -29.31 -6.94 20.66
CA THR A 452 -27.99 -7.18 20.07
C THR A 452 -27.69 -6.33 18.83
N ARG A 453 -28.69 -5.60 18.27
CA ARG A 453 -28.51 -4.66 17.15
C ARG A 453 -28.13 -3.25 17.63
N SER A 454 -28.41 -2.91 18.87
CA SER A 454 -28.02 -1.65 19.49
C SER A 454 -26.57 -1.73 19.96
N LEU A 455 -25.72 -0.83 19.47
CA LEU A 455 -24.32 -0.74 19.93
C LEU A 455 -24.28 -0.34 21.42
N HIS A 456 -25.17 0.55 21.84
CA HIS A 456 -25.30 0.97 23.24
C HIS A 456 -25.58 -0.23 24.16
N ASP A 457 -26.64 -1.02 23.87
CA ASP A 457 -27.03 -2.17 24.69
C ASP A 457 -25.94 -3.25 24.73
N VAL A 458 -25.20 -3.41 23.61
CA VAL A 458 -24.05 -4.32 23.57
C VAL A 458 -22.90 -3.78 24.42
N VAL A 459 -22.61 -2.47 24.38
CA VAL A 459 -21.56 -1.85 25.23
C VAL A 459 -21.91 -1.98 26.71
N GLU A 460 -23.18 -1.73 27.10
CA GLU A 460 -23.67 -1.87 28.48
C GLU A 460 -23.45 -3.30 29.02
N ASN A 461 -23.70 -4.31 28.20
CA ASN A 461 -23.58 -5.72 28.61
C ASN A 461 -22.15 -6.26 28.52
N VAL A 462 -21.38 -5.90 27.48
CA VAL A 462 -19.98 -6.31 27.31
C VAL A 462 -19.06 -5.61 28.29
N LYS A 463 -19.33 -4.31 28.58
CA LYS A 463 -18.43 -3.43 29.35
C LYS A 463 -17.01 -3.48 28.77
N PRO A 464 -16.82 -3.11 27.47
CA PRO A 464 -15.55 -3.30 26.80
C PRO A 464 -14.46 -2.40 27.36
N THR A 465 -13.23 -2.89 27.41
CA THR A 465 -12.05 -2.09 27.70
C THR A 465 -11.52 -1.39 26.47
N CYS A 466 -11.78 -1.98 25.30
CA CYS A 466 -11.42 -1.45 23.99
C CYS A 466 -12.61 -1.55 23.02
N LEU A 467 -12.94 -0.43 22.37
CA LEU A 467 -13.92 -0.33 21.30
C LEU A 467 -13.20 0.03 20.00
N VAL A 468 -13.34 -0.82 18.99
CA VAL A 468 -12.70 -0.65 17.67
C VAL A 468 -13.77 -0.48 16.60
N GLY A 469 -13.70 0.58 15.80
CA GLY A 469 -14.57 0.85 14.67
C GLY A 469 -13.88 0.57 13.33
N CYS A 470 -14.45 -0.31 12.54
CA CYS A 470 -14.07 -0.59 11.16
C CYS A 470 -15.32 -0.93 10.31
N SER A 471 -16.40 -0.19 10.60
CA SER A 471 -17.75 -0.41 10.06
C SER A 471 -18.08 0.44 8.85
N THR A 472 -17.32 1.52 8.60
CA THR A 472 -17.64 2.60 7.64
C THR A 472 -18.94 3.36 7.96
N GLN A 473 -19.45 3.23 9.18
CA GLN A 473 -20.66 3.91 9.66
C GLN A 473 -20.28 5.20 10.39
N ALA A 474 -20.26 6.31 9.66
CA ALA A 474 -19.88 7.60 10.23
C ALA A 474 -20.75 7.97 11.45
N GLY A 475 -20.09 8.36 12.56
CA GLY A 475 -20.77 8.78 13.78
C GLY A 475 -21.45 7.67 14.57
N ALA A 476 -21.14 6.38 14.30
CA ALA A 476 -21.75 5.26 15.01
C ALA A 476 -21.39 5.20 16.51
N PHE A 477 -20.25 5.77 16.91
CA PHE A 477 -19.88 5.92 18.31
C PHE A 477 -20.50 7.21 18.84
N THR A 478 -21.78 7.15 19.17
CA THR A 478 -22.57 8.27 19.69
C THR A 478 -22.20 8.60 21.13
N GLN A 479 -22.62 9.76 21.62
CA GLN A 479 -22.32 10.20 22.99
C GLN A 479 -22.76 9.18 24.04
N ASP A 480 -23.97 8.67 23.94
CA ASP A 480 -24.54 7.67 24.86
C ASP A 480 -23.71 6.37 24.89
N VAL A 481 -23.25 5.89 23.73
CA VAL A 481 -22.37 4.71 23.62
C VAL A 481 -21.04 4.93 24.35
N VAL A 482 -20.43 6.11 24.13
CA VAL A 482 -19.11 6.43 24.70
C VAL A 482 -19.20 6.70 26.21
N GLU A 483 -20.22 7.42 26.65
CA GLU A 483 -20.48 7.67 28.08
C GLU A 483 -20.81 6.37 28.82
N GLU A 484 -21.58 5.45 28.19
CA GLU A 484 -21.84 4.13 28.77
C GLU A 484 -20.55 3.33 28.95
N MET A 485 -19.67 3.32 27.94
CA MET A 485 -18.36 2.68 28.06
C MET A 485 -17.51 3.33 29.17
N HIS A 486 -17.55 4.66 29.30
CA HIS A 486 -16.77 5.41 30.27
C HIS A 486 -17.23 5.16 31.71
N LYS A 487 -18.52 4.94 31.97
CA LYS A 487 -19.04 4.55 33.30
C LYS A 487 -18.34 3.30 33.86
N HIS A 488 -18.08 2.33 33.01
CA HIS A 488 -17.48 1.05 33.39
C HIS A 488 -15.96 1.00 33.22
N ASN A 489 -15.40 1.97 32.51
CA ASN A 489 -13.99 2.02 32.17
C ASN A 489 -13.48 3.48 32.26
N PRO A 490 -12.84 3.87 33.36
CA PRO A 490 -12.39 5.26 33.57
C PRO A 490 -11.45 5.79 32.50
N ARG A 491 -10.69 4.90 31.84
CA ARG A 491 -9.81 5.23 30.71
C ARG A 491 -10.10 4.30 29.52
N PRO A 492 -11.18 4.59 28.76
CA PRO A 492 -11.58 3.74 27.65
C PRO A 492 -10.58 3.86 26.48
N ILE A 493 -10.32 2.74 25.80
CA ILE A 493 -9.53 2.69 24.58
C ILE A 493 -10.51 2.68 23.42
N ILE A 494 -10.48 3.71 22.55
CA ILE A 494 -11.46 3.88 21.47
C ILE A 494 -10.72 4.17 20.15
N PHE A 495 -10.85 3.26 19.20
CA PHE A 495 -10.18 3.31 17.90
C PHE A 495 -11.20 3.39 16.75
N PRO A 496 -11.66 4.59 16.33
CA PRO A 496 -12.47 4.78 15.12
C PRO A 496 -11.54 4.74 13.89
N LEU A 497 -11.51 3.61 13.16
CA LEU A 497 -10.49 3.33 12.15
C LEU A 497 -10.97 3.43 10.71
N SER A 498 -12.27 3.58 10.45
CA SER A 498 -12.81 3.60 9.09
C SER A 498 -12.25 4.73 8.24
N ASN A 499 -11.79 4.42 7.03
CA ASN A 499 -11.23 5.37 6.07
C ASN A 499 -12.14 5.53 4.84
N PRO A 500 -12.18 6.69 4.18
CA PRO A 500 -11.54 7.96 4.53
C PRO A 500 -12.19 8.67 5.74
N THR A 501 -11.60 9.77 6.20
CA THR A 501 -11.98 10.51 7.43
C THR A 501 -13.49 10.75 7.59
N ARG A 502 -14.22 11.00 6.49
CA ARG A 502 -15.68 11.20 6.52
C ARG A 502 -16.51 9.97 6.93
N LEU A 503 -15.88 8.81 7.02
CA LEU A 503 -16.51 7.53 7.40
C LEU A 503 -16.11 7.07 8.80
N HIS A 504 -15.35 7.87 9.53
CA HIS A 504 -14.96 7.54 10.91
C HIS A 504 -16.18 7.39 11.82
N GLU A 505 -16.16 6.42 12.70
CA GLU A 505 -17.24 6.14 13.66
C GLU A 505 -17.42 7.26 14.70
N ALA A 506 -16.35 8.04 14.98
CA ALA A 506 -16.42 9.24 15.81
C ALA A 506 -15.29 10.21 15.49
N VAL A 507 -15.49 11.48 15.83
CA VAL A 507 -14.48 12.52 15.79
C VAL A 507 -13.71 12.54 17.11
N PRO A 508 -12.37 12.58 17.12
CA PRO A 508 -11.58 12.56 18.36
C PRO A 508 -11.96 13.63 19.37
N ALA A 509 -12.30 14.85 18.91
CA ALA A 509 -12.71 15.94 19.80
C ALA A 509 -13.97 15.58 20.62
N ASP A 510 -14.94 14.90 20.00
CA ASP A 510 -16.15 14.44 20.67
C ASP A 510 -15.83 13.34 21.70
N LEU A 511 -14.99 12.37 21.32
CA LEU A 511 -14.55 11.31 22.23
C LEU A 511 -13.84 11.86 23.48
N MET A 512 -12.94 12.83 23.29
CA MET A 512 -12.25 13.49 24.39
C MET A 512 -13.24 14.25 25.29
N LYS A 513 -14.17 15.00 24.69
CA LYS A 513 -15.22 15.73 25.43
C LYS A 513 -16.11 14.80 26.26
N TRP A 514 -16.66 13.72 25.66
CA TRP A 514 -17.59 12.80 26.31
C TRP A 514 -16.94 11.93 27.38
N THR A 515 -15.61 11.84 27.39
CA THR A 515 -14.85 11.09 28.40
C THR A 515 -14.04 11.98 29.33
N ASN A 516 -14.30 13.28 29.38
CA ASN A 516 -13.55 14.25 30.21
C ASN A 516 -12.03 14.14 29.97
N ASN A 517 -11.60 14.04 28.72
CA ASN A 517 -10.20 13.85 28.25
C ASN A 517 -9.52 12.55 28.78
N ASN A 518 -10.31 11.53 29.14
CA ASN A 518 -9.76 10.26 29.64
C ASN A 518 -9.58 9.18 28.55
N ALA A 519 -10.24 9.31 27.40
CA ALA A 519 -10.12 8.30 26.34
C ALA A 519 -8.70 8.22 25.77
N LEU A 520 -8.25 7.01 25.46
CA LEU A 520 -7.08 6.76 24.61
C LEU A 520 -7.58 6.56 23.18
N VAL A 521 -7.28 7.52 22.32
CA VAL A 521 -7.83 7.57 20.96
C VAL A 521 -6.73 7.38 19.93
N ALA A 522 -7.00 6.48 18.96
CA ALA A 522 -6.23 6.38 17.73
C ALA A 522 -7.18 6.25 16.53
N THR A 523 -6.84 6.89 15.41
CA THR A 523 -7.69 7.00 14.22
C THR A 523 -7.02 6.43 12.98
N GLY A 524 -7.80 5.99 12.00
CA GLY A 524 -7.26 5.42 10.75
C GLY A 524 -6.65 6.45 9.78
N SER A 525 -6.89 7.74 10.02
CA SER A 525 -6.34 8.87 9.25
C SER A 525 -5.93 9.99 10.21
N PRO A 526 -5.04 10.92 9.78
CA PRO A 526 -4.58 12.00 10.65
C PRO A 526 -5.71 12.94 11.10
N PHE A 527 -5.67 13.34 12.37
CA PHE A 527 -6.49 14.39 12.95
C PHE A 527 -5.63 15.46 13.64
N PRO A 528 -6.11 16.72 13.73
CA PRO A 528 -5.45 17.73 14.51
C PRO A 528 -5.46 17.37 16.01
N PRO A 529 -4.50 17.91 16.80
CA PRO A 529 -4.54 17.77 18.25
C PRO A 529 -5.83 18.34 18.85
N VAL A 530 -6.32 17.73 19.93
CA VAL A 530 -7.47 18.19 20.71
C VAL A 530 -6.95 18.67 22.06
N ASP A 531 -7.15 19.94 22.40
CA ASP A 531 -6.70 20.57 23.67
C ASP A 531 -5.24 20.26 24.02
N GLY A 532 -4.36 20.26 23.00
CA GLY A 532 -2.95 19.90 23.17
C GLY A 532 -2.66 18.40 23.20
N TYR A 533 -3.69 17.55 23.27
CA TYR A 533 -3.55 16.10 23.17
C TYR A 533 -3.37 15.67 21.71
N ARG A 534 -2.25 15.02 21.43
CA ARG A 534 -1.94 14.52 20.10
C ARG A 534 -2.70 13.22 19.82
N ILE A 535 -3.56 13.23 18.80
CA ILE A 535 -4.26 12.03 18.36
C ILE A 535 -3.29 11.09 17.64
N SER A 536 -3.24 9.85 18.08
CA SER A 536 -2.43 8.81 17.45
C SER A 536 -3.09 8.34 16.15
N GLU A 537 -2.27 8.00 15.15
CA GLU A 537 -2.74 7.40 13.91
C GLU A 537 -2.51 5.90 13.95
N ASN A 538 -3.53 5.15 13.57
CA ASN A 538 -3.56 3.70 13.53
C ASN A 538 -3.78 3.23 12.10
N ASN A 539 -2.73 3.35 11.27
CA ASN A 539 -2.77 3.07 9.84
C ASN A 539 -1.73 2.02 9.47
N ASN A 540 -2.07 1.16 8.53
CA ASN A 540 -1.23 0.05 8.07
C ASN A 540 0.13 0.53 7.53
N CYS A 541 0.26 1.80 7.11
CA CYS A 541 1.53 2.37 6.64
C CYS A 541 2.65 2.32 7.67
N TYR A 542 2.34 2.08 8.93
CA TYR A 542 3.34 1.89 9.99
C TYR A 542 3.87 0.46 10.09
N SER A 543 3.21 -0.54 9.46
CA SER A 543 3.59 -1.95 9.56
C SER A 543 4.02 -2.57 8.23
N PHE A 544 3.22 -2.43 7.14
CA PHE A 544 3.49 -3.15 5.91
C PHE A 544 4.84 -2.79 5.24
N PRO A 545 5.39 -1.55 5.32
CA PRO A 545 6.69 -1.28 4.72
C PRO A 545 7.83 -2.05 5.38
N GLY A 546 7.81 -2.16 6.71
CA GLY A 546 8.79 -2.94 7.46
C GLY A 546 8.65 -4.44 7.21
N LEU A 547 7.41 -4.94 7.22
CA LEU A 547 7.11 -6.34 6.90
C LEU A 547 7.59 -6.71 5.48
N GLY A 548 7.25 -5.87 4.50
CA GLY A 548 7.61 -6.10 3.10
C GLY A 548 9.11 -6.03 2.87
N LEU A 549 9.81 -5.05 3.46
CA LEU A 549 11.27 -4.97 3.39
C LEU A 549 11.91 -6.21 4.03
N GLY A 550 11.46 -6.61 5.23
CA GLY A 550 11.97 -7.79 5.92
C GLY A 550 11.78 -9.05 5.08
N ALA A 551 10.62 -9.22 4.44
CA ALA A 551 10.34 -10.35 3.57
C ALA A 551 11.24 -10.38 2.32
N VAL A 552 11.45 -9.23 1.67
CA VAL A 552 12.34 -9.11 0.50
C VAL A 552 13.79 -9.39 0.89
N LEU A 553 14.29 -8.81 1.99
CA LEU A 553 15.67 -8.99 2.44
C LEU A 553 15.98 -10.42 2.88
N SER A 554 15.05 -11.05 3.60
CA SER A 554 15.20 -12.44 4.06
C SER A 554 14.92 -13.48 2.96
N ARG A 555 14.43 -13.04 1.78
CA ARG A 555 13.92 -13.94 0.72
C ARG A 555 12.90 -14.93 1.28
N ALA A 556 11.98 -14.40 2.06
CA ALA A 556 10.94 -15.22 2.66
C ALA A 556 10.19 -16.00 1.57
N THR A 557 9.98 -17.27 1.79
CA THR A 557 9.14 -18.12 0.94
C THR A 557 7.66 -18.03 1.35
N THR A 558 7.41 -17.61 2.60
CA THR A 558 6.08 -17.39 3.17
C THR A 558 6.12 -16.23 4.16
N ILE A 559 4.99 -15.54 4.37
CA ILE A 559 4.83 -14.56 5.44
C ILE A 559 4.13 -15.23 6.61
N THR A 560 4.88 -15.44 7.70
CA THR A 560 4.38 -16.14 8.88
C THR A 560 3.67 -15.22 9.86
N ASP A 561 2.79 -15.78 10.72
CA ASP A 561 2.14 -15.01 11.78
C ASP A 561 3.15 -14.42 12.78
N LYS A 562 4.33 -15.07 12.95
CA LYS A 562 5.43 -14.50 13.75
C LYS A 562 6.03 -13.24 13.11
N MET A 563 6.18 -13.20 11.78
CA MET A 563 6.64 -11.99 11.08
C MET A 563 5.62 -10.85 11.22
N ILE A 564 4.34 -11.16 11.08
CA ILE A 564 3.26 -10.18 11.29
C ILE A 564 3.28 -9.63 12.73
N SER A 565 3.47 -10.50 13.72
CA SER A 565 3.52 -10.09 15.13
C SER A 565 4.79 -9.31 15.49
N ALA A 566 5.87 -9.48 14.74
CA ALA A 566 7.13 -8.76 14.94
C ALA A 566 7.11 -7.36 14.29
N ALA A 567 6.34 -7.18 13.20
CA ALA A 567 6.17 -5.90 12.50
C ALA A 567 5.33 -4.91 13.31
#